data_2125b8e5ec884aa7850f40c66127760c
#
_entry.id   2125b8e5ec884aa7850f40c66127760c
#
_cell.length_a   1.000
_cell.length_b   1.000
_cell.length_c   1.000
_cell.angle_alpha   90.00
_cell.angle_beta   90.00
_cell.angle_gamma   90.00
#
_symmetry.space_group_name_H-M   'P 1'
#
loop_
_entity.id
_entity.type
_entity.pdbx_description
1 polymer ?
#
loop_
_entity_poly.entity_id
_entity_poly.type
_entity_poly.pdbx_seq_one_letter_code
_entity_poly.pdbx_strand_id
1 'polypeptide(L)'
;MRIASYQRPEKRLPANPPAIYPEDTLSYLANVYNRKARAFYEKHGVKMIAAAYEANQELDEVPLMITKHCLRFSHGMCPKEAKGVIGVQGTVTAEPMTLINGNDRFTLKFDCKPCEMHVMGKIRKPILQMPPPQPLQFIPRVKS
;
A
#
# COMPACT_ATOMS: atom_id res chain seq x y z
N MET A 1 27.17 29.55 16.08
CA MET A 1 26.02 28.81 15.58
C MET A 1 25.40 28.02 16.73
N ARG A 2 24.24 28.42 17.22
CA ARG A 2 23.56 27.68 18.31
C ARG A 2 22.85 26.48 17.67
N ILE A 3 23.29 25.28 17.98
CA ILE A 3 22.57 24.07 17.65
C ILE A 3 21.31 24.07 18.51
N ALA A 4 20.14 24.18 17.88
CA ALA A 4 18.88 24.04 18.57
C ALA A 4 18.85 22.64 19.20
N SER A 5 18.78 22.57 20.53
CA SER A 5 18.62 21.30 21.23
C SER A 5 17.28 20.71 20.86
N TYR A 6 17.27 19.55 20.21
CA TYR A 6 16.06 18.81 19.97
C TYR A 6 15.47 18.35 21.29
N GLN A 7 14.37 18.95 21.70
CA GLN A 7 13.58 18.44 22.82
C GLN A 7 12.68 17.31 22.31
N ARG A 8 12.93 16.11 22.81
CA ARG A 8 12.06 14.98 22.52
C ARG A 8 10.65 15.32 23.01
N PRO A 9 9.61 15.22 22.14
CA PRO A 9 8.25 15.48 22.59
C PRO A 9 7.88 14.56 23.76
N GLU A 10 7.18 15.10 24.76
CA GLU A 10 6.69 14.32 25.87
C GLU A 10 5.87 13.12 25.39
N LYS A 11 6.05 11.97 26.03
CA LYS A 11 5.25 10.79 25.75
C LYS A 11 3.79 11.10 26.06
N ARG A 12 2.97 11.21 25.04
CA ARG A 12 1.52 11.29 25.22
C ARG A 12 1.02 9.98 25.80
N LEU A 13 0.28 10.05 26.88
CA LEU A 13 -0.40 8.90 27.45
C LEU A 13 -1.49 8.43 26.47
N PRO A 14 -1.72 7.11 26.36
CA PRO A 14 -2.84 6.59 25.57
C PRO A 14 -4.15 7.20 26.04
N ALA A 15 -5.04 7.53 25.11
CA ALA A 15 -6.37 7.99 25.44
C ALA A 15 -7.16 6.89 26.17
N ASN A 16 -7.89 7.28 27.21
CA ASN A 16 -8.79 6.38 27.93
C ASN A 16 -10.16 7.06 28.08
N PRO A 17 -11.22 6.56 27.42
CA PRO A 17 -11.27 5.39 26.54
C PRO A 17 -10.42 5.56 25.25
N PRO A 18 -10.07 4.46 24.56
CA PRO A 18 -9.33 4.53 23.31
C PRO A 18 -10.03 5.39 22.28
N ALA A 19 -9.29 6.19 21.52
CA ALA A 19 -9.86 6.97 20.43
C ALA A 19 -10.50 6.04 19.39
N ILE A 20 -11.64 6.44 18.85
CA ILE A 20 -12.34 5.69 17.82
C ILE A 20 -11.62 5.94 16.48
N TYR A 21 -11.34 4.87 15.76
CA TYR A 21 -10.80 4.96 14.40
C TYR A 21 -11.86 5.53 13.46
N PRO A 22 -11.50 6.41 12.50
CA PRO A 22 -12.48 7.08 11.64
C PRO A 22 -13.33 6.14 10.79
N GLU A 23 -12.80 4.97 10.43
CA GLU A 23 -13.45 3.98 9.58
C GLU A 23 -13.77 2.72 10.39
N ASP A 24 -14.93 2.15 10.19
CA ASP A 24 -15.34 0.90 10.84
C ASP A 24 -14.97 -0.35 10.02
N THR A 25 -14.53 -0.14 8.78
CA THR A 25 -14.12 -1.20 7.85
C THR A 25 -12.76 -0.87 7.25
N LEU A 26 -11.83 -1.80 7.33
CA LEU A 26 -10.51 -1.70 6.72
C LEU A 26 -10.37 -2.68 5.56
N SER A 27 -9.94 -2.17 4.41
CA SER A 27 -9.56 -2.98 3.27
C SER A 27 -8.14 -3.53 3.43
N TYR A 28 -7.72 -4.38 2.50
CA TYR A 28 -6.35 -4.89 2.41
C TYR A 28 -5.27 -3.78 2.37
N LEU A 29 -5.63 -2.57 1.97
CA LEU A 29 -4.71 -1.42 1.94
C LEU A 29 -4.18 -1.04 3.33
N ALA A 30 -4.90 -1.38 4.39
CA ALA A 30 -4.43 -1.19 5.75
C ALA A 30 -3.31 -2.17 6.15
N ASN A 31 -3.05 -3.16 5.30
CA ASN A 31 -1.98 -4.13 5.46
C ASN A 31 -1.95 -4.81 6.85
N VAL A 32 -3.10 -5.24 7.32
CA VAL A 32 -3.24 -5.89 8.62
C VAL A 32 -2.84 -7.36 8.49
N TYR A 33 -1.60 -7.67 8.88
CA TYR A 33 -1.03 -8.99 8.68
C TYR A 33 -0.93 -9.82 9.97
N ASN A 34 -0.60 -9.22 11.11
CA ASN A 34 -0.45 -9.95 12.37
C ASN A 34 -1.59 -9.68 13.36
N ARG A 35 -1.70 -10.57 14.36
CA ARG A 35 -2.76 -10.49 15.37
C ARG A 35 -2.74 -9.22 16.22
N LYS A 36 -1.57 -8.64 16.51
CA LYS A 36 -1.48 -7.41 17.31
C LYS A 36 -1.95 -6.19 16.54
N ALA A 37 -1.66 -6.12 15.23
CA ALA A 37 -2.20 -5.08 14.38
C ALA A 37 -3.74 -5.16 14.31
N ARG A 38 -4.28 -6.37 14.14
CA ARG A 38 -5.73 -6.59 14.17
C ARG A 38 -6.33 -6.14 15.50
N ALA A 39 -5.79 -6.60 16.63
CA ALA A 39 -6.27 -6.25 17.97
C ALA A 39 -6.20 -4.73 18.22
N PHE A 40 -5.20 -4.05 17.68
CA PHE A 40 -5.12 -2.59 17.75
C PHE A 40 -6.34 -1.94 17.10
N TYR A 41 -6.65 -2.28 15.86
CA TYR A 41 -7.79 -1.71 15.16
C TYR A 41 -9.14 -2.07 15.81
N GLU A 42 -9.31 -3.33 16.23
CA GLU A 42 -10.51 -3.79 16.97
C GLU A 42 -10.70 -2.98 18.27
N LYS A 43 -9.64 -2.74 19.01
CA LYS A 43 -9.67 -1.89 20.21
C LYS A 43 -10.11 -0.46 19.91
N HIS A 44 -9.84 0.03 18.70
CA HIS A 44 -10.24 1.36 18.25
C HIS A 44 -11.57 1.39 17.51
N GLY A 45 -12.37 0.33 17.59
CA GLY A 45 -13.75 0.29 17.08
C GLY A 45 -13.91 -0.17 15.64
N VAL A 46 -12.85 -0.66 15.00
CA VAL A 46 -12.96 -1.23 13.65
C VAL A 46 -13.64 -2.60 13.72
N LYS A 47 -14.70 -2.78 12.95
CA LYS A 47 -15.54 -3.99 12.98
C LYS A 47 -15.13 -5.03 11.94
N MET A 48 -14.76 -4.55 10.75
CA MET A 48 -14.37 -5.41 9.63
C MET A 48 -12.95 -5.10 9.18
N ILE A 49 -12.09 -6.10 9.19
CA ILE A 49 -10.68 -5.95 8.83
C ILE A 49 -10.35 -7.02 7.78
N ALA A 50 -10.14 -6.57 6.54
CA ALA A 50 -9.64 -7.44 5.50
C ALA A 50 -8.17 -7.81 5.75
N ALA A 51 -7.84 -9.06 5.50
CA ALA A 51 -6.46 -9.54 5.63
C ALA A 51 -5.55 -8.89 4.58
N ALA A 52 -4.29 -8.70 4.94
CA ALA A 52 -3.25 -8.38 3.97
C ALA A 52 -3.15 -9.49 2.90
N TYR A 53 -2.72 -9.15 1.71
CA TYR A 53 -2.64 -10.12 0.60
C TYR A 53 -1.76 -11.32 0.93
N GLU A 54 -0.69 -11.13 1.68
CA GLU A 54 0.22 -12.19 2.10
C GLU A 54 -0.45 -13.25 2.99
N ALA A 55 -1.54 -12.88 3.65
CA ALA A 55 -2.32 -13.79 4.49
C ALA A 55 -3.45 -14.50 3.73
N ASN A 56 -3.68 -14.15 2.48
CA ASN A 56 -4.74 -14.73 1.65
C ASN A 56 -4.14 -15.61 0.55
N GLN A 57 -4.31 -16.93 0.67
CA GLN A 57 -3.70 -17.92 -0.22
C GLN A 57 -4.44 -18.10 -1.57
N GLU A 58 -5.62 -17.50 -1.73
CA GLU A 58 -6.48 -17.71 -2.91
C GLU A 58 -6.30 -16.67 -4.01
N LEU A 59 -5.32 -15.76 -3.88
CA LEU A 59 -5.15 -14.65 -4.81
C LEU A 59 -4.23 -15.02 -5.98
N ASP A 60 -4.75 -14.89 -7.19
CA ASP A 60 -3.96 -15.08 -8.42
C ASP A 60 -3.09 -13.87 -8.72
N GLU A 61 -3.70 -12.74 -8.99
CA GLU A 61 -3.02 -11.50 -9.33
C GLU A 61 -3.55 -10.34 -8.49
N VAL A 62 -2.66 -9.62 -7.85
CA VAL A 62 -3.00 -8.53 -6.92
C VAL A 62 -2.18 -7.28 -7.23
N PRO A 63 -2.66 -6.09 -6.88
CA PRO A 63 -1.85 -4.88 -6.96
C PRO A 63 -0.75 -4.93 -5.90
N LEU A 64 0.47 -5.18 -6.34
CA LEU A 64 1.66 -5.18 -5.49
C LEU A 64 2.10 -3.76 -5.14
N MET A 65 1.80 -2.79 -6.00
CA MET A 65 2.07 -1.38 -5.78
C MET A 65 0.97 -0.53 -6.40
N ILE A 66 0.55 0.50 -5.69
CA ILE A 66 -0.35 1.55 -6.18
C ILE A 66 0.41 2.87 -6.13
N THR A 67 0.50 3.56 -7.25
CA THR A 67 1.26 4.81 -7.35
C THR A 67 0.48 5.90 -8.06
N LYS A 68 0.69 7.14 -7.65
CA LYS A 68 0.22 8.33 -8.37
C LYS A 68 1.05 8.63 -9.62
N HIS A 69 2.27 8.10 -9.71
CA HIS A 69 3.07 8.17 -10.93
C HIS A 69 2.46 7.26 -12.00
N CYS A 70 2.12 7.83 -13.13
CA CYS A 70 1.48 7.11 -14.23
C CYS A 70 2.39 7.08 -15.45
N LEU A 71 2.80 5.89 -15.87
CA LEU A 71 3.69 5.73 -17.03
C LEU A 71 3.02 6.15 -18.35
N ARG A 72 1.71 5.98 -18.50
CA ARG A 72 0.99 6.53 -19.67
C ARG A 72 1.11 8.04 -19.76
N PHE A 73 0.95 8.73 -18.65
CA PHE A 73 1.12 10.18 -18.60
C PHE A 73 2.56 10.58 -18.92
N SER A 74 3.55 9.91 -18.30
CA SER A 74 4.98 10.20 -18.52
C SER A 74 5.40 10.00 -19.96
N HIS A 75 4.79 9.07 -20.68
CA HIS A 75 5.07 8.81 -22.11
C HIS A 75 4.12 9.51 -23.08
N GLY A 76 3.33 10.46 -22.61
CA GLY A 76 2.38 11.23 -23.45
C GLY A 76 1.22 10.39 -24.00
N MET A 77 0.93 9.24 -23.41
CA MET A 77 -0.13 8.31 -23.83
C MET A 77 -1.38 8.35 -22.94
N CYS A 78 -1.52 9.39 -22.10
CA CYS A 78 -2.69 9.54 -21.25
C CYS A 78 -3.93 9.91 -22.09
N PRO A 79 -5.02 9.13 -22.08
CA PRO A 79 -6.20 9.42 -22.87
C PRO A 79 -6.89 10.74 -22.50
N LYS A 80 -6.71 11.20 -21.28
CA LYS A 80 -7.26 12.50 -20.81
C LYS A 80 -6.48 13.69 -21.34
N GLU A 81 -5.16 13.57 -21.43
CA GLU A 81 -4.24 14.64 -21.81
C GLU A 81 -3.91 14.61 -23.33
N ALA A 82 -4.04 13.44 -23.96
CA ALA A 82 -3.75 13.28 -25.38
C ALA A 82 -4.84 13.85 -26.31
N LYS A 83 -5.93 14.41 -25.79
CA LYS A 83 -6.97 15.05 -26.59
C LYS A 83 -6.42 16.29 -27.25
N GLY A 84 -6.23 16.25 -28.56
CA GLY A 84 -5.75 17.36 -29.37
C GLY A 84 -4.28 17.29 -29.78
N VAL A 85 -3.54 16.25 -29.42
CA VAL A 85 -2.20 16.01 -29.94
C VAL A 85 -2.30 15.29 -31.28
N ILE A 86 -1.99 16.01 -32.35
CA ILE A 86 -1.96 15.46 -33.72
C ILE A 86 -0.83 14.43 -33.80
N GLY A 87 -1.14 13.21 -34.23
CA GLY A 87 -0.17 12.12 -34.40
C GLY A 87 -0.18 11.03 -33.35
N VAL A 88 -0.86 11.23 -32.23
CA VAL A 88 -1.02 10.20 -31.17
C VAL A 88 -2.39 9.52 -31.23
N GLN A 89 -3.32 10.07 -32.00
CA GLN A 89 -4.65 9.49 -32.22
C GLN A 89 -4.55 8.21 -33.04
N GLY A 90 -4.54 7.10 -32.40
CA GLY A 90 -4.46 5.76 -33.01
C GLY A 90 -3.41 4.86 -32.40
N THR A 91 -2.47 5.42 -31.64
CA THR A 91 -1.46 4.64 -30.91
C THR A 91 -1.74 4.55 -29.40
N VAL A 92 -2.70 5.34 -28.87
CA VAL A 92 -3.14 5.23 -27.49
C VAL A 92 -4.14 4.10 -27.39
N THR A 93 -3.65 2.89 -27.42
CA THR A 93 -4.47 1.70 -27.19
C THR A 93 -4.76 1.57 -25.70
N ALA A 94 -5.97 1.10 -25.39
CA ALA A 94 -6.32 0.75 -24.00
C ALA A 94 -5.65 -0.55 -23.55
N GLU A 95 -4.70 -1.04 -24.30
CA GLU A 95 -3.99 -2.29 -23.98
C GLU A 95 -3.16 -2.14 -22.71
N PRO A 96 -3.14 -3.18 -21.87
CA PRO A 96 -2.34 -3.18 -20.67
C PRO A 96 -0.85 -3.12 -21.02
N MET A 97 -0.13 -2.20 -20.39
CA MET A 97 1.33 -2.15 -20.45
C MET A 97 1.92 -3.21 -19.53
N THR A 98 3.07 -3.73 -19.90
CA THR A 98 3.82 -4.68 -19.09
C THR A 98 5.12 -4.04 -18.59
N LEU A 99 5.35 -4.09 -17.29
CA LEU A 99 6.61 -3.71 -16.66
C LEU A 99 7.50 -4.94 -16.54
N ILE A 100 8.72 -4.86 -17.02
CA ILE A 100 9.71 -5.94 -16.94
C ILE A 100 10.82 -5.52 -15.97
N ASN A 101 11.07 -6.34 -14.96
CA ASN A 101 12.17 -6.17 -14.03
C ASN A 101 12.97 -7.47 -13.91
N GLY A 102 14.09 -7.56 -14.63
CA GLY A 102 14.83 -8.80 -14.76
C GLY A 102 13.97 -9.90 -15.39
N ASN A 103 13.71 -10.97 -14.66
CA ASN A 103 12.86 -12.08 -15.10
C ASN A 103 11.38 -11.92 -14.71
N ASP A 104 11.04 -10.91 -13.93
CA ASP A 104 9.68 -10.68 -13.48
C ASP A 104 8.91 -9.80 -14.47
N ARG A 105 7.66 -10.15 -14.70
CA ARG A 105 6.72 -9.42 -15.54
C ARG A 105 5.51 -9.01 -14.72
N PHE A 106 5.16 -7.71 -14.80
CA PHE A 106 4.02 -7.13 -14.09
C PHE A 106 3.08 -6.47 -15.08
N THR A 107 1.80 -6.72 -14.93
CA THR A 107 0.77 -6.02 -15.71
C THR A 107 0.46 -4.69 -15.08
N LEU A 108 0.44 -3.61 -15.84
CA LEU A 108 0.04 -2.29 -15.38
C LEU A 108 -1.43 -2.06 -15.65
N LYS A 109 -2.20 -1.77 -14.60
CA LYS A 109 -3.59 -1.32 -14.69
C LYS A 109 -3.67 0.16 -14.34
N PHE A 110 -4.49 0.90 -15.06
CA PHE A 110 -4.63 2.34 -14.88
C PHE A 110 -6.05 2.65 -14.40
N ASP A 111 -6.16 3.16 -13.19
CA ASP A 111 -7.40 3.72 -12.69
C ASP A 111 -7.38 5.24 -12.89
N CYS A 112 -8.04 5.67 -13.96
CA CYS A 112 -8.01 7.07 -14.39
C CYS A 112 -8.91 8.00 -13.57
N LYS A 113 -9.81 7.48 -12.74
CA LYS A 113 -10.63 8.32 -11.85
C LYS A 113 -9.79 8.96 -10.76
N PRO A 114 -9.10 8.19 -9.88
CA PRO A 114 -8.16 8.73 -8.92
C PRO A 114 -6.78 9.05 -9.52
N CYS A 115 -6.55 8.83 -10.82
CA CYS A 115 -5.25 8.94 -11.49
C CYS A 115 -4.18 8.08 -10.78
N GLU A 116 -4.40 6.79 -10.76
CA GLU A 116 -3.51 5.81 -10.15
C GLU A 116 -3.06 4.75 -11.17
N MET A 117 -1.83 4.31 -11.02
CA MET A 117 -1.30 3.16 -11.73
C MET A 117 -1.07 2.01 -10.73
N HIS A 118 -1.62 0.85 -11.04
CA HIS A 118 -1.49 -0.36 -10.24
C HIS A 118 -0.53 -1.32 -10.93
N VAL A 119 0.54 -1.71 -10.22
CA VAL A 119 1.46 -2.74 -10.68
C VAL A 119 0.93 -4.08 -10.19
N MET A 120 0.37 -4.85 -11.11
CA MET A 120 -0.25 -6.14 -10.83
C MET A 120 0.76 -7.26 -10.94
N GLY A 121 0.73 -8.17 -10.01
CA GLY A 121 1.58 -9.36 -10.01
C GLY A 121 1.11 -10.43 -9.05
N LYS A 122 1.81 -11.55 -9.04
CA LYS A 122 1.51 -12.66 -8.14
C LYS A 122 2.42 -12.62 -6.92
N ILE A 123 1.84 -12.86 -5.73
CA ILE A 123 2.63 -13.05 -4.54
C ILE A 123 3.34 -14.40 -4.65
N ARG A 124 4.64 -14.44 -4.40
CA ARG A 124 5.44 -15.65 -4.50
C ARG A 124 4.99 -16.67 -3.45
N LYS A 125 4.87 -17.93 -3.85
CA LYS A 125 4.45 -19.05 -2.97
C LYS A 125 5.19 -19.10 -1.62
N PRO A 126 6.53 -18.92 -1.54
CA PRO A 126 7.22 -18.90 -0.25
C PRO A 126 6.70 -17.85 0.72
N ILE A 127 6.30 -16.68 0.22
CA ILE A 127 5.74 -15.60 1.05
C ILE A 127 4.37 -16.01 1.60
N LEU A 128 3.51 -16.60 0.76
CA LEU A 128 2.19 -17.07 1.18
C LEU A 128 2.25 -18.21 2.20
N GLN A 129 3.33 -18.95 2.21
CA GLN A 129 3.55 -20.07 3.15
C GLN A 129 4.23 -19.64 4.45
N MET A 130 4.74 -18.41 4.52
CA MET A 130 5.35 -17.90 5.74
C MET A 130 4.29 -17.65 6.82
N PRO A 131 4.55 -18.03 8.07
CA PRO A 131 3.68 -17.64 9.17
C PRO A 131 3.72 -16.11 9.32
N PRO A 132 2.63 -15.47 9.80
CA PRO A 132 2.62 -14.04 10.08
C PRO A 132 3.79 -13.65 10.97
N PRO A 133 4.52 -12.57 10.68
CA PRO A 133 5.67 -12.15 11.45
C PRO A 133 5.26 -11.86 12.90
N GLN A 134 6.08 -12.28 13.83
CA GLN A 134 5.88 -11.93 15.23
C GLN A 134 6.15 -10.43 15.40
N PRO A 135 5.31 -9.71 16.15
CA PRO A 135 5.53 -8.30 16.40
C PRO A 135 6.87 -8.08 17.10
N LEU A 136 7.64 -7.12 16.63
CA LEU A 136 8.88 -6.75 17.28
C LEU A 136 8.60 -6.25 18.70
N GLN A 137 9.30 -6.83 19.66
CA GLN A 137 9.31 -6.33 21.04
C GLN A 137 10.50 -5.40 21.19
N PHE A 138 10.23 -4.11 21.38
CA PHE A 138 11.26 -3.16 21.75
C PHE A 138 11.51 -3.32 23.26
N ILE A 139 12.61 -3.94 23.61
CA ILE A 139 13.07 -3.99 25.00
C ILE A 139 13.59 -2.59 25.33
N PRO A 140 13.02 -1.87 26.33
CA PRO A 140 13.58 -0.61 26.76
C PRO A 140 15.04 -0.84 27.18
N ARG A 141 15.97 -0.06 26.61
CA ARG A 141 17.34 -0.07 27.17
C ARG A 141 17.27 0.36 28.61
N VAL A 142 17.55 -0.55 29.53
CA VAL A 142 17.78 -0.21 30.91
C VAL A 142 19.03 0.67 30.90
N LYS A 143 18.89 1.93 31.34
CA LYS A 143 20.06 2.79 31.57
C LYS A 143 20.86 2.15 32.69
N SER A 144 22.00 1.62 32.38
CA SER A 144 23.06 1.31 33.36
C SER A 144 23.67 2.57 33.88
#